data_1d6fc632760f4ae053a4f989a88e8074
#
_entry.id   1d6fc632760f4ae053a4f989a88e8074
#
_cell.length_a   1.000
_cell.length_b   1.000
_cell.length_c   1.000
_cell.angle_alpha   90.00
_cell.angle_beta   90.00
_cell.angle_gamma   90.00
#
_symmetry.space_group_name_H-M   'P 1'
#
loop_
_entity.id
_entity.type
_entity.pdbx_description
1 polymer ?
#
loop_
_entity_poly.entity_id
_entity_poly.type
_entity_poly.pdbx_seq_one_letter_code
_entity_poly.pdbx_strand_id
1 'polypeptide(L)'
;MRCKLLSGILILSLAASLGVNAYFYKLLVDRQAQTNNLLSQTIADWVREMDVAGYLLRNATTNVALAEVDSVFMNAQLTGNTMYASDSQTVYLYMALAPADVAENLGPYCVGATTQYINQTAVEMFTVLSAKIQNLTSLFDLVELTILKGANPMHLLEERGLVDSIIANCNDVRNYSGEISNFSPKFQ
;
A
#
# COMPACT_ATOMS: atom_id res chain seq x y z
N MET A 1 -33.73 57.75 2.29
CA MET A 1 -34.11 56.43 2.81
C MET A 1 -33.60 55.26 1.93
N ARG A 2 -33.69 55.30 0.60
CA ARG A 2 -33.32 54.23 -0.33
C ARG A 2 -31.86 53.76 -0.25
N CYS A 3 -30.86 54.66 -0.05
CA CYS A 3 -29.44 54.28 0.06
C CYS A 3 -29.14 53.45 1.32
N LYS A 4 -29.76 53.72 2.46
CA LYS A 4 -29.55 52.95 3.70
C LYS A 4 -30.10 51.52 3.59
N LEU A 5 -31.19 51.34 2.87
CA LEU A 5 -31.80 50.02 2.62
C LEU A 5 -30.95 49.19 1.68
N LEU A 6 -30.40 49.79 0.62
CA LEU A 6 -29.49 49.14 -0.31
C LEU A 6 -28.19 48.72 0.37
N SER A 7 -27.58 49.57 1.22
CA SER A 7 -26.41 49.22 2.00
C SER A 7 -26.66 48.06 2.97
N GLY A 8 -27.84 48.00 3.61
CA GLY A 8 -28.21 46.91 4.50
C GLY A 8 -28.32 45.57 3.77
N ILE A 9 -28.99 45.57 2.59
CA ILE A 9 -29.10 44.37 1.75
C ILE A 9 -27.73 43.88 1.27
N LEU A 10 -26.85 44.80 0.89
CA LEU A 10 -25.51 44.47 0.42
C LEU A 10 -24.64 43.84 1.54
N ILE A 11 -24.72 44.37 2.74
CA ILE A 11 -24.02 43.83 3.92
C ILE A 11 -24.56 42.42 4.28
N LEU A 12 -25.87 42.22 4.24
CA LEU A 12 -26.48 40.92 4.50
C LEU A 12 -26.11 39.87 3.45
N SER A 13 -26.10 40.24 2.17
CA SER A 13 -25.70 39.33 1.11
C SER A 13 -24.20 38.96 1.17
N LEU A 14 -23.34 39.92 1.55
CA LEU A 14 -21.92 39.66 1.77
C LEU A 14 -21.70 38.73 2.96
N ALA A 15 -22.37 38.98 4.08
CA ALA A 15 -22.30 38.12 5.27
C ALA A 15 -22.77 36.70 4.99
N ALA A 16 -23.90 36.56 4.25
CA ALA A 16 -24.40 35.25 3.83
C ALA A 16 -23.41 34.51 2.92
N SER A 17 -22.81 35.23 1.93
CA SER A 17 -21.80 34.67 1.04
C SER A 17 -20.55 34.19 1.81
N LEU A 18 -20.07 34.99 2.77
CA LEU A 18 -18.94 34.59 3.62
C LEU A 18 -19.27 33.36 4.48
N GLY A 19 -20.47 33.31 5.06
CA GLY A 19 -20.92 32.14 5.83
C GLY A 19 -20.99 30.86 5.01
N VAL A 20 -21.53 30.96 3.80
CA VAL A 20 -21.60 29.82 2.85
C VAL A 20 -20.20 29.36 2.43
N ASN A 21 -19.30 30.30 2.12
CA ASN A 21 -17.93 29.96 1.75
C ASN A 21 -17.16 29.32 2.93
N ALA A 22 -17.33 29.83 4.14
CA ALA A 22 -16.72 29.23 5.32
C ALA A 22 -17.23 27.81 5.60
N TYR A 23 -18.54 27.58 5.39
CA TYR A 23 -19.14 26.26 5.52
C TYR A 23 -18.58 25.27 4.49
N PHE A 24 -18.52 25.66 3.21
CA PHE A 24 -17.93 24.83 2.17
C PHE A 24 -16.44 24.55 2.39
N TYR A 25 -15.68 25.56 2.83
CA TYR A 25 -14.27 25.37 3.18
C TYR A 25 -14.11 24.34 4.29
N LYS A 26 -14.90 24.43 5.36
CA LYS A 26 -14.89 23.45 6.45
C LYS A 26 -15.22 22.05 5.93
N LEU A 27 -16.26 21.92 5.11
CA LEU A 27 -16.66 20.64 4.52
C LEU A 27 -15.56 20.01 3.68
N LEU A 28 -14.82 20.79 2.90
CA LEU A 28 -13.68 20.33 2.10
C LEU A 28 -12.54 19.85 2.99
N VAL A 29 -12.19 20.61 4.04
CA VAL A 29 -11.13 20.23 4.99
C VAL A 29 -11.48 18.93 5.72
N ASP A 30 -12.75 18.80 6.19
CA ASP A 30 -13.21 17.59 6.89
C ASP A 30 -13.15 16.37 5.95
N ARG A 31 -13.56 16.50 4.68
CA ARG A 31 -13.48 15.43 3.68
C ARG A 31 -12.03 15.04 3.38
N GLN A 32 -11.14 16.02 3.23
CA GLN A 32 -9.73 15.76 2.98
C GLN A 32 -9.08 15.02 4.16
N ALA A 33 -9.39 15.40 5.39
CA ALA A 33 -8.91 14.70 6.58
C ALA A 33 -9.43 13.25 6.63
N GLN A 34 -10.70 13.00 6.27
CA GLN A 34 -11.25 11.64 6.19
C GLN A 34 -10.53 10.81 5.12
N THR A 35 -10.28 11.36 3.95
CA THR A 35 -9.56 10.68 2.87
C THR A 35 -8.13 10.35 3.29
N ASN A 36 -7.43 11.29 3.91
CA ASN A 36 -6.06 11.07 4.41
C ASN A 36 -6.02 9.98 5.49
N ASN A 37 -6.98 9.96 6.41
CA ASN A 37 -7.07 8.90 7.43
C ASN A 37 -7.32 7.53 6.81
N LEU A 38 -8.22 7.45 5.82
CA LEU A 38 -8.50 6.19 5.12
C LEU A 38 -7.26 5.69 4.38
N LEU A 39 -6.57 6.57 3.65
CA LEU A 39 -5.36 6.22 2.93
C LEU A 39 -4.24 5.77 3.88
N SER A 40 -4.10 6.42 5.03
CA SER A 40 -3.14 6.03 6.08
C SER A 40 -3.42 4.64 6.64
N GLN A 41 -4.70 4.32 6.89
CA GLN A 41 -5.10 2.98 7.32
C GLN A 41 -4.82 1.93 6.25
N THR A 42 -5.09 2.25 4.98
CA THR A 42 -4.85 1.35 3.86
C THR A 42 -3.34 1.06 3.70
N ILE A 43 -2.47 2.06 3.90
CA ILE A 43 -1.01 1.85 3.91
C ILE A 43 -0.60 0.92 5.07
N ALA A 44 -1.12 1.14 6.26
CA ALA A 44 -0.81 0.29 7.42
C ALA A 44 -1.30 -1.16 7.21
N ASP A 45 -2.47 -1.35 6.59
CA ASP A 45 -2.98 -2.67 6.22
C ASP A 45 -2.08 -3.35 5.19
N TRP A 46 -1.64 -2.63 4.16
CA TRP A 46 -0.70 -3.13 3.16
C TRP A 46 0.63 -3.57 3.78
N VAL A 47 1.21 -2.76 4.65
CA VAL A 47 2.46 -3.09 5.36
C VAL A 47 2.29 -4.37 6.17
N ARG A 48 1.20 -4.47 6.94
CA ARG A 48 0.90 -5.66 7.74
C ARG A 48 0.73 -6.91 6.86
N GLU A 49 0.03 -6.81 5.74
CA GLU A 49 -0.16 -7.92 4.80
C GLU A 49 1.18 -8.37 4.21
N MET A 50 2.04 -7.44 3.80
CA MET A 50 3.38 -7.75 3.29
C MET A 50 4.27 -8.39 4.36
N ASP A 51 4.25 -7.92 5.61
CA ASP A 51 5.00 -8.52 6.71
C ASP A 51 4.53 -9.95 7.00
N VAL A 52 3.22 -10.18 7.05
CA VAL A 52 2.64 -11.51 7.23
C VAL A 52 3.04 -12.43 6.08
N ALA A 53 2.93 -11.96 4.83
CA ALA A 53 3.32 -12.73 3.66
C ALA A 53 4.81 -13.09 3.69
N GLY A 54 5.68 -12.13 4.04
CA GLY A 54 7.12 -12.36 4.18
C GLY A 54 7.45 -13.40 5.27
N TYR A 55 6.77 -13.33 6.42
CA TYR A 55 6.93 -14.30 7.50
C TYR A 55 6.49 -15.71 7.08
N LEU A 56 5.31 -15.84 6.46
CA LEU A 56 4.78 -17.11 5.99
C LEU A 56 5.68 -17.70 4.88
N LEU A 57 6.14 -16.88 3.95
CA LEU A 57 7.02 -17.28 2.86
C LEU A 57 8.32 -17.90 3.36
N ARG A 58 8.94 -17.29 4.38
CA ARG A 58 10.16 -17.81 5.00
C ARG A 58 10.01 -19.22 5.57
N ASN A 59 8.80 -19.57 6.01
CA ASN A 59 8.50 -20.84 6.65
C ASN A 59 7.81 -21.85 5.71
N ALA A 60 7.53 -21.46 4.46
CA ALA A 60 6.82 -22.30 3.50
C ALA A 60 7.76 -23.37 2.93
N THR A 61 7.46 -24.64 3.19
CA THR A 61 8.21 -25.80 2.69
C THR A 61 7.37 -26.72 1.80
N THR A 62 6.09 -26.41 1.62
CA THR A 62 5.15 -27.20 0.81
C THR A 62 4.34 -26.30 -0.12
N ASN A 63 3.81 -26.87 -1.21
CA ASN A 63 2.92 -26.18 -2.12
C ASN A 63 1.64 -25.64 -1.43
N VAL A 64 1.12 -26.37 -0.44
CA VAL A 64 -0.08 -25.95 0.31
C VAL A 64 0.24 -24.72 1.17
N ALA A 65 1.39 -24.70 1.85
CA ALA A 65 1.83 -23.52 2.60
C ALA A 65 2.04 -22.30 1.68
N LEU A 66 2.60 -22.50 0.48
CA LEU A 66 2.76 -21.42 -0.49
C LEU A 66 1.44 -20.91 -1.05
N ALA A 67 0.43 -21.75 -1.22
CA ALA A 67 -0.90 -21.29 -1.65
C ALA A 67 -1.54 -20.35 -0.60
N GLU A 68 -1.27 -20.56 0.69
CA GLU A 68 -1.65 -19.62 1.75
C GLU A 68 -0.90 -18.28 1.62
N VAL A 69 0.41 -18.33 1.41
CA VAL A 69 1.25 -17.15 1.17
C VAL A 69 0.76 -16.35 -0.05
N ASP A 70 0.48 -17.04 -1.15
CA ASP A 70 -0.05 -16.45 -2.37
C ASP A 70 -1.33 -15.66 -2.12
N SER A 71 -2.26 -16.22 -1.33
CA SER A 71 -3.50 -15.53 -0.98
C SER A 71 -3.28 -14.22 -0.20
N VAL A 72 -2.23 -14.16 0.64
CA VAL A 72 -1.89 -12.93 1.38
C VAL A 72 -1.28 -11.88 0.43
N PHE A 73 -0.43 -12.28 -0.52
CA PHE A 73 0.06 -11.35 -1.55
C PHE A 73 -1.07 -10.81 -2.44
N MET A 74 -2.05 -11.63 -2.79
CA MET A 74 -3.24 -11.16 -3.53
C MET A 74 -4.03 -10.11 -2.73
N ASN A 75 -4.15 -10.26 -1.41
CA ASN A 75 -4.77 -9.24 -0.57
C ASN A 75 -3.94 -7.95 -0.55
N ALA A 76 -2.62 -8.04 -0.36
CA ALA A 76 -1.73 -6.88 -0.41
C ALA A 76 -1.79 -6.16 -1.78
N GLN A 77 -1.93 -6.90 -2.89
CA GLN A 77 -2.18 -6.32 -4.21
C GLN A 77 -3.49 -5.53 -4.25
N LEU A 78 -4.58 -6.09 -3.74
CA LEU A 78 -5.89 -5.41 -3.71
C LEU A 78 -5.83 -4.12 -2.88
N THR A 79 -5.13 -4.17 -1.73
CA THR A 79 -4.89 -3.02 -0.87
C THR A 79 -4.06 -1.96 -1.60
N GLY A 80 -2.99 -2.35 -2.30
CA GLY A 80 -2.19 -1.47 -3.15
C GLY A 80 -2.99 -0.82 -4.29
N ASN A 81 -3.83 -1.58 -4.97
CA ASN A 81 -4.74 -1.07 -6.01
C ASN A 81 -5.73 -0.05 -5.43
N THR A 82 -6.22 -0.26 -4.21
CA THR A 82 -7.12 0.68 -3.53
C THR A 82 -6.41 2.01 -3.24
N MET A 83 -5.15 1.98 -2.81
CA MET A 83 -4.34 3.18 -2.62
C MET A 83 -4.16 3.94 -3.94
N TYR A 84 -3.76 3.24 -4.99
CA TYR A 84 -3.54 3.85 -6.31
C TYR A 84 -4.84 4.42 -6.92
N ALA A 85 -5.97 3.76 -6.72
CA ALA A 85 -7.27 4.27 -7.15
C ALA A 85 -7.71 5.51 -6.36
N SER A 86 -7.31 5.62 -5.10
CA SER A 86 -7.64 6.75 -4.22
C SER A 86 -6.75 7.96 -4.46
N ASP A 87 -5.47 7.72 -4.77
CA ASP A 87 -4.46 8.75 -5.07
C ASP A 87 -3.46 8.16 -6.08
N SER A 88 -3.54 8.57 -7.34
CA SER A 88 -2.80 8.01 -8.49
C SER A 88 -1.29 8.32 -8.44
N GLN A 89 -0.67 8.25 -7.26
CA GLN A 89 0.76 8.44 -7.09
C GLN A 89 1.55 7.21 -7.54
N THR A 90 2.71 7.44 -8.16
CA THR A 90 3.57 6.37 -8.69
C THR A 90 3.98 5.38 -7.61
N VAL A 91 4.25 5.82 -6.38
CA VAL A 91 4.63 4.93 -5.28
C VAL A 91 3.55 3.89 -4.99
N TYR A 92 2.28 4.27 -5.00
CA TYR A 92 1.16 3.34 -4.76
C TYR A 92 0.99 2.33 -5.90
N LEU A 93 1.31 2.73 -7.14
CA LEU A 93 1.37 1.79 -8.25
C LEU A 93 2.43 0.70 -7.99
N TYR A 94 3.64 1.08 -7.56
CA TYR A 94 4.68 0.10 -7.24
C TYR A 94 4.33 -0.77 -6.04
N MET A 95 3.66 -0.23 -5.02
CA MET A 95 3.12 -0.99 -3.89
C MET A 95 2.04 -2.00 -4.31
N ALA A 96 1.28 -1.72 -5.37
CA ALA A 96 0.33 -2.69 -5.94
C ALA A 96 1.03 -3.75 -6.79
N LEU A 97 2.03 -3.38 -7.59
CA LEU A 97 2.72 -4.28 -8.51
C LEU A 97 3.65 -5.25 -7.78
N ALA A 98 4.29 -4.86 -6.69
CA ALA A 98 5.23 -5.72 -5.99
C ALA A 98 4.57 -7.04 -5.48
N PRO A 99 3.47 -7.02 -4.71
CA PRO A 99 2.80 -8.25 -4.31
C PRO A 99 2.17 -9.01 -5.49
N ALA A 100 1.69 -8.31 -6.54
CA ALA A 100 1.14 -8.95 -7.74
C ALA A 100 2.18 -9.82 -8.45
N ASP A 101 3.37 -9.26 -8.70
CA ASP A 101 4.44 -9.99 -9.38
C ASP A 101 4.97 -11.16 -8.51
N VAL A 102 4.99 -11.00 -7.17
CA VAL A 102 5.35 -12.11 -6.27
C VAL A 102 4.30 -13.22 -6.35
N ALA A 103 3.02 -12.92 -6.27
CA ALA A 103 1.95 -13.91 -6.38
C ALA A 103 2.02 -14.65 -7.73
N GLU A 104 2.15 -13.93 -8.85
CA GLU A 104 2.30 -14.52 -10.17
C GLU A 104 3.49 -15.48 -10.24
N ASN A 105 4.64 -15.07 -9.71
CA ASN A 105 5.88 -15.85 -9.76
C ASN A 105 5.89 -17.05 -8.79
N LEU A 106 5.13 -17.01 -7.70
CA LEU A 106 4.92 -18.14 -6.78
C LEU A 106 3.87 -19.14 -7.30
N GLY A 107 2.94 -18.73 -8.16
CA GLY A 107 1.87 -19.55 -8.69
C GLY A 107 2.30 -20.95 -9.13
N PRO A 108 3.42 -21.12 -9.90
CA PRO A 108 3.92 -22.43 -10.29
C PRO A 108 4.30 -23.37 -9.14
N TYR A 109 4.56 -22.85 -7.94
CA TYR A 109 4.88 -23.62 -6.73
C TYR A 109 3.62 -23.97 -5.91
N CYS A 110 2.49 -23.31 -6.17
CA CYS A 110 1.23 -23.52 -5.46
C CYS A 110 0.39 -24.66 -6.07
N VAL A 111 0.78 -25.18 -7.24
CA VAL A 111 -0.02 -26.15 -8.02
C VAL A 111 0.20 -27.57 -7.51
N GLY A 112 -0.89 -28.32 -7.33
CA GLY A 112 -0.88 -29.75 -7.02
C GLY A 112 -2.11 -30.17 -6.20
N ALA A 113 -2.68 -31.32 -6.54
CA ALA A 113 -3.81 -31.91 -5.80
C ALA A 113 -3.37 -32.57 -4.48
N THR A 114 -2.08 -32.82 -4.31
CA THR A 114 -1.47 -33.45 -3.12
C THR A 114 -0.39 -32.55 -2.56
N THR A 115 -0.14 -32.66 -1.25
CA THR A 115 0.97 -31.96 -0.60
C THR A 115 2.30 -32.42 -1.16
N GLN A 116 3.08 -31.49 -1.71
CA GLN A 116 4.41 -31.71 -2.25
C GLN A 116 5.42 -30.82 -1.51
N TYR A 117 6.60 -31.37 -1.26
CA TYR A 117 7.69 -30.60 -0.67
C TYR A 117 8.43 -29.79 -1.74
N ILE A 118 8.73 -28.56 -1.40
CA ILE A 118 9.44 -27.65 -2.28
C ILE A 118 10.94 -27.96 -2.22
N ASN A 119 11.62 -27.83 -3.35
CA ASN A 119 13.07 -28.01 -3.42
C ASN A 119 13.79 -27.07 -2.45
N GLN A 120 14.81 -27.58 -1.76
CA GLN A 120 15.58 -26.84 -0.75
C GLN A 120 16.16 -25.52 -1.29
N THR A 121 16.65 -25.52 -2.53
CA THR A 121 17.18 -24.29 -3.15
C THR A 121 16.08 -23.24 -3.34
N ALA A 122 14.86 -23.64 -3.71
CA ALA A 122 13.75 -22.72 -3.80
C ALA A 122 13.37 -22.17 -2.43
N VAL A 123 13.39 -22.98 -1.36
CA VAL A 123 13.16 -22.54 0.02
C VAL A 123 14.21 -21.49 0.45
N GLU A 124 15.46 -21.66 0.07
CA GLU A 124 16.52 -20.68 0.32
C GLU A 124 16.24 -19.36 -0.44
N MET A 125 15.79 -19.42 -1.69
CA MET A 125 15.38 -18.25 -2.45
C MET A 125 14.18 -17.53 -1.79
N PHE A 126 13.20 -18.27 -1.25
CA PHE A 126 12.08 -17.70 -0.50
C PHE A 126 12.54 -16.98 0.77
N THR A 127 13.56 -17.50 1.44
CA THR A 127 14.16 -16.82 2.60
C THR A 127 14.77 -15.48 2.21
N VAL A 128 15.46 -15.41 1.07
CA VAL A 128 16.02 -14.16 0.56
C VAL A 128 14.92 -13.17 0.15
N LEU A 129 13.88 -13.66 -0.54
CA LEU A 129 12.73 -12.82 -0.91
C LEU A 129 12.01 -12.27 0.33
N SER A 130 11.82 -13.11 1.36
CA SER A 130 11.26 -12.66 2.65
C SER A 130 12.09 -11.53 3.26
N ALA A 131 13.42 -11.63 3.25
CA ALA A 131 14.29 -10.56 3.76
C ALA A 131 14.15 -9.25 2.96
N LYS A 132 13.99 -9.31 1.64
CA LYS A 132 13.74 -8.14 0.80
C LYS A 132 12.39 -7.49 1.11
N ILE A 133 11.34 -8.29 1.34
CA ILE A 133 10.03 -7.81 1.77
C ILE A 133 10.15 -7.10 3.12
N GLN A 134 10.88 -7.69 4.06
CA GLN A 134 11.10 -7.11 5.39
C GLN A 134 11.85 -5.78 5.33
N ASN A 135 12.84 -5.65 4.41
CA ASN A 135 13.52 -4.38 4.16
C ASN A 135 12.55 -3.32 3.61
N LEU A 136 11.65 -3.70 2.72
CA LEU A 136 10.62 -2.81 2.17
C LEU A 136 9.65 -2.33 3.26
N THR A 137 9.10 -3.24 4.08
CA THR A 137 8.12 -2.88 5.12
C THR A 137 8.75 -2.06 6.25
N SER A 138 10.02 -2.29 6.59
CA SER A 138 10.74 -1.51 7.62
C SER A 138 10.90 -0.01 7.28
N LEU A 139 10.78 0.37 6.01
CA LEU A 139 10.77 1.79 5.62
C LEU A 139 9.56 2.54 6.20
N PHE A 140 8.50 1.83 6.53
CA PHE A 140 7.27 2.40 7.09
C PHE A 140 7.28 2.51 8.63
N ASP A 141 8.18 1.81 9.33
CA ASP A 141 8.25 1.81 10.80
C ASP A 141 8.38 3.23 11.38
N LEU A 142 9.11 4.11 10.68
CA LEU A 142 9.30 5.51 11.08
C LEU A 142 8.09 6.41 10.78
N VAL A 143 7.17 5.94 9.94
CA VAL A 143 6.04 6.72 9.40
C VAL A 143 4.74 6.36 10.12
N GLU A 144 4.59 5.14 10.62
CA GLU A 144 3.36 4.56 11.12
C GLU A 144 2.66 5.42 12.19
N LEU A 145 3.40 5.93 13.18
CA LEU A 145 2.84 6.76 14.25
C LEU A 145 2.40 8.16 13.81
N THR A 146 2.90 8.64 12.68
CA THR A 146 2.61 9.99 12.17
C THR A 146 1.45 9.98 11.16
N ILE A 147 1.32 8.91 10.40
CA ILE A 147 0.23 8.68 9.43
C ILE A 147 -1.13 8.70 10.12
N LEU A 148 -1.25 8.13 11.32
CA LEU A 148 -2.50 8.05 12.10
C LEU A 148 -3.06 9.40 12.58
N LYS A 149 -2.43 10.54 12.28
CA LYS A 149 -2.85 11.88 12.77
C LYS A 149 -3.56 12.77 11.75
N GLY A 150 -4.07 12.22 10.64
CA GLY A 150 -4.81 12.99 9.62
C GLY A 150 -3.95 13.83 8.68
N ALA A 151 -2.62 13.71 8.75
CA ALA A 151 -1.70 14.29 7.77
C ALA A 151 -1.84 13.56 6.42
N ASN A 152 -1.48 14.23 5.33
CA ASN A 152 -1.41 13.59 4.02
C ASN A 152 -0.26 12.58 4.01
N PRO A 153 -0.51 11.26 3.84
CA PRO A 153 0.54 10.25 3.88
C PRO A 153 1.61 10.47 2.81
N MET A 154 1.21 10.89 1.61
CA MET A 154 2.16 11.14 0.52
C MET A 154 3.13 12.26 0.86
N HIS A 155 2.63 13.36 1.40
CA HIS A 155 3.48 14.49 1.82
C HIS A 155 4.50 14.07 2.89
N LEU A 156 4.11 13.19 3.83
CA LEU A 156 5.02 12.66 4.84
C LEU A 156 6.11 11.76 4.25
N LEU A 157 5.76 10.93 3.25
CA LEU A 157 6.74 10.10 2.54
C LEU A 157 7.73 10.96 1.76
N GLU A 158 7.26 12.03 1.11
CA GLU A 158 8.09 12.98 0.37
C GLU A 158 9.02 13.77 1.31
N GLU A 159 8.50 14.33 2.39
CA GLU A 159 9.29 15.08 3.39
C GLU A 159 10.42 14.24 3.99
N ARG A 160 10.21 12.92 4.12
CA ARG A 160 11.21 11.99 4.64
C ARG A 160 12.12 11.40 3.58
N GLY A 161 11.91 11.74 2.31
CA GLY A 161 12.69 11.21 1.19
C GLY A 161 12.52 9.70 0.98
N LEU A 162 11.39 9.12 1.41
CA LEU A 162 11.15 7.67 1.37
C LEU A 162 10.57 7.18 0.05
N VAL A 163 9.99 8.03 -0.76
CA VAL A 163 9.29 7.66 -2.01
C VAL A 163 10.18 6.84 -2.94
N ASP A 164 11.38 7.36 -3.26
CA ASP A 164 12.32 6.68 -4.14
C ASP A 164 12.83 5.37 -3.53
N SER A 165 13.04 5.33 -2.21
CA SER A 165 13.45 4.13 -1.49
C SER A 165 12.38 3.05 -1.52
N ILE A 166 11.11 3.40 -1.35
CA ILE A 166 9.98 2.46 -1.45
C ILE A 166 9.89 1.90 -2.87
N ILE A 167 9.95 2.76 -3.89
CA ILE A 167 9.91 2.33 -5.30
C ILE A 167 11.08 1.39 -5.61
N ALA A 168 12.30 1.73 -5.17
CA ALA A 168 13.48 0.91 -5.39
C ALA A 168 13.34 -0.47 -4.71
N ASN A 169 12.86 -0.54 -3.46
CA ASN A 169 12.65 -1.80 -2.76
C ASN A 169 11.49 -2.62 -3.36
N CYS A 170 10.41 -1.99 -3.81
CA CYS A 170 9.35 -2.65 -4.57
C CYS A 170 9.91 -3.32 -5.83
N ASN A 171 10.75 -2.61 -6.60
CA ASN A 171 11.41 -3.17 -7.78
C ASN A 171 12.39 -4.30 -7.43
N ASP A 172 13.11 -4.21 -6.33
CA ASP A 172 14.02 -5.27 -5.88
C ASP A 172 13.24 -6.56 -5.53
N VAL A 173 12.12 -6.44 -4.83
CA VAL A 173 11.20 -7.55 -4.55
C VAL A 173 10.67 -8.18 -5.85
N ARG A 174 10.19 -7.36 -6.80
CA ARG A 174 9.66 -7.80 -8.09
C ARG A 174 10.71 -8.55 -8.93
N ASN A 175 11.88 -7.96 -9.09
CA ASN A 175 12.96 -8.55 -9.89
C ASN A 175 13.40 -9.88 -9.30
N TYR A 176 13.57 -9.96 -7.99
CA TYR A 176 14.00 -11.19 -7.33
C TYR A 176 12.91 -12.28 -7.39
N SER A 177 11.64 -11.93 -7.29
CA SER A 177 10.55 -12.91 -7.49
C SER A 177 10.58 -13.51 -8.91
N GLY A 178 10.91 -12.71 -9.92
CA GLY A 178 11.12 -13.17 -11.30
C GLY A 178 12.26 -14.19 -11.43
N GLU A 179 13.34 -14.04 -10.67
CA GLU A 179 14.43 -15.04 -10.63
C GLU A 179 13.91 -16.38 -10.07
N ILE A 180 13.05 -16.35 -9.05
CA ILE A 180 12.44 -17.56 -8.48
C ILE A 180 11.57 -18.29 -9.50
N SER A 181 10.77 -17.58 -10.28
CA SER A 181 9.89 -18.19 -11.27
C SER A 181 10.65 -18.93 -12.37
N ASN A 182 11.85 -18.48 -12.68
CA ASN A 182 12.74 -19.10 -13.68
C ASN A 182 13.51 -20.31 -13.12
N PHE A 183 13.46 -20.54 -11.82
CA PHE A 183 14.15 -21.66 -11.20
C PHE A 183 13.47 -22.99 -11.47
N SER A 184 14.24 -24.00 -11.88
CA SER A 184 13.80 -25.39 -12.09
C SER A 184 14.91 -26.33 -11.58
N PRO A 185 14.58 -27.36 -10.78
CA PRO A 185 13.29 -27.95 -10.45
C PRO A 185 12.55 -27.23 -9.30
N LYS A 186 11.21 -27.30 -9.32
CA LYS A 186 10.34 -26.64 -8.34
C LYS A 186 10.02 -27.53 -7.12
N PHE A 187 9.97 -28.86 -7.33
CA PHE A 187 9.60 -29.86 -6.32
C PHE A 187 10.68 -30.94 -6.19
N GLN A 188 10.71 -31.59 -5.02
CA GLN A 188 11.47 -32.82 -4.73
C GLN A 188 10.60 -34.03 -4.92
#